data_50b2464e9399017cdf2e55741d5e2bac
#
_entry.id   50b2464e9399017cdf2e55741d5e2bac
#
_cell.length_a   1.000
_cell.length_b   1.000
_cell.length_c   1.000
_cell.angle_alpha   90.00
_cell.angle_beta   90.00
_cell.angle_gamma   90.00
#
_symmetry.space_group_name_H-M   'P 1'
#
loop_
_entity.id
_entity.type
_entity.pdbx_description
1 polymer ?
#
loop_
_entity_poly.entity_id
_entity_poly.type
_entity_poly.pdbx_seq_one_letter_code
_entity_poly.pdbx_strand_id
1 'polypeptide(L)'
;MKSGTKNLVIRVDAGPQIGMGHYVRCLALAQHWCFQGGRVFILTNIADKRIGEMPGIVFQKTAEGAANAGQLIELIREKGASWVLIDSHNFDPAFLEKVGKTEARVLFLDDDATLKKYPVDILLNQNIFATSAMYKGKTQARLLLGNYYAMLRPKFLNKSTWSRKHPSVATKLLVTFGGADPLHLSQNFLENYSQLAPENILRKMSIRLIVGQMNSDFQVIKDLSKKLPDCRVLRGVTNMQDHMRWSDIALSSGGSTVWELSFYETPMLLMPVSVPEEKIGERMAASKAAIMITTSKKVNFQNVFIKLSAMIKDKKHRLSLGIKAGALVDGNGALRVIHAMQSFKNLSIDQK
;
A
#
# COMPACT_ATOMS: atom_id res chain seq x y z
N MET A 1 -7.67 -32.12 19.11
CA MET A 1 -7.42 -32.18 17.65
C MET A 1 -6.19 -31.35 17.38
N LYS A 2 -5.11 -31.91 16.84
CA LYS A 2 -3.91 -31.17 16.44
C LYS A 2 -4.31 -30.24 15.31
N SER A 3 -4.32 -28.93 15.56
CA SER A 3 -4.48 -27.90 14.54
C SER A 3 -3.31 -28.05 13.57
N GLY A 4 -3.55 -28.68 12.42
CA GLY A 4 -2.54 -28.73 11.37
C GLY A 4 -2.14 -27.30 11.01
N THR A 5 -0.84 -27.05 10.93
CA THR A 5 -0.28 -25.75 10.54
C THR A 5 -0.90 -25.33 9.21
N LYS A 6 -1.69 -24.26 9.22
CA LYS A 6 -2.33 -23.75 8.00
C LYS A 6 -1.28 -23.08 7.14
N ASN A 7 -0.91 -23.70 6.03
CA ASN A 7 0.05 -23.13 5.09
C ASN A 7 -0.67 -22.22 4.10
N LEU A 8 -0.08 -21.03 3.87
CA LEU A 8 -0.49 -20.05 2.88
C LEU A 8 0.67 -19.89 1.87
N VAL A 9 0.37 -20.00 0.60
CA VAL A 9 1.30 -19.62 -0.48
C VAL A 9 0.89 -18.22 -0.97
N ILE A 10 1.86 -17.36 -1.21
CA ILE A 10 1.65 -16.02 -1.77
C ILE A 10 2.46 -15.90 -3.06
N ARG A 11 1.80 -15.50 -4.14
CA ARG A 11 2.44 -15.12 -5.40
C ARG A 11 2.31 -13.63 -5.60
N VAL A 12 3.44 -12.91 -5.55
CA VAL A 12 3.46 -11.45 -5.69
C VAL A 12 4.71 -11.00 -6.42
N ASP A 13 4.56 -10.00 -7.29
CA ASP A 13 5.66 -9.33 -7.97
C ASP A 13 5.88 -7.92 -7.42
N ALA A 14 7.12 -7.47 -7.51
CA ALA A 14 7.51 -6.10 -7.25
C ALA A 14 8.68 -5.70 -8.16
N GLY A 15 8.90 -4.41 -8.35
CA GLY A 15 9.98 -3.93 -9.20
C GLY A 15 9.82 -2.46 -9.55
N PRO A 16 10.76 -1.89 -10.33
CA PRO A 16 10.73 -0.47 -10.69
C PRO A 16 9.45 -0.03 -11.41
N GLN A 17 8.86 -0.90 -12.22
CA GLN A 17 7.63 -0.61 -12.97
C GLN A 17 6.36 -0.87 -12.15
N ILE A 18 6.38 -1.90 -11.28
CA ILE A 18 5.24 -2.33 -10.47
C ILE A 18 5.19 -1.57 -9.13
N GLY A 19 6.34 -1.13 -8.63
CA GLY A 19 6.50 -0.60 -7.28
C GLY A 19 6.56 -1.69 -6.21
N MET A 20 6.48 -1.26 -4.95
CA MET A 20 6.55 -2.15 -3.78
C MET A 20 5.19 -2.33 -3.09
N GLY A 21 4.15 -1.65 -3.53
CA GLY A 21 2.84 -1.61 -2.86
C GLY A 21 2.19 -2.98 -2.71
N HIS A 22 2.17 -3.76 -3.80
CA HIS A 22 1.66 -5.15 -3.83
C HIS A 22 2.39 -6.04 -2.83
N TYR A 23 3.71 -6.00 -2.88
CA TYR A 23 4.56 -6.77 -1.98
C TYR A 23 4.32 -6.41 -0.49
N VAL A 24 4.26 -5.12 -0.16
CA VAL A 24 4.05 -4.64 1.21
C VAL A 24 2.69 -5.06 1.76
N ARG A 25 1.61 -5.00 0.96
CA ARG A 25 0.28 -5.44 1.40
C ARG A 25 0.18 -6.96 1.55
N CYS A 26 0.83 -7.72 0.67
CA CYS A 26 0.94 -9.17 0.82
C CYS A 26 1.73 -9.55 2.06
N LEU A 27 2.83 -8.86 2.34
CA LEU A 27 3.63 -9.05 3.55
C LEU A 27 2.84 -8.72 4.82
N ALA A 28 1.97 -7.71 4.79
CA ALA A 28 1.09 -7.40 5.91
C ALA A 28 0.17 -8.59 6.23
N LEU A 29 -0.48 -9.19 5.23
CA LEU A 29 -1.30 -10.38 5.44
C LEU A 29 -0.46 -11.58 5.92
N ALA A 30 0.71 -11.80 5.33
CA ALA A 30 1.63 -12.88 5.73
C ALA A 30 2.00 -12.80 7.20
N GLN A 31 2.37 -11.63 7.69
CA GLN A 31 2.71 -11.40 9.09
C GLN A 31 1.54 -11.72 10.03
N HIS A 32 0.34 -11.23 9.71
CA HIS A 32 -0.85 -11.53 10.50
C HIS A 32 -1.22 -13.02 10.49
N TRP A 33 -1.03 -13.69 9.34
CA TRP A 33 -1.24 -15.13 9.23
C TRP A 33 -0.29 -15.91 10.14
N CYS A 34 1.00 -15.55 10.16
CA CYS A 34 1.99 -16.16 11.05
C CYS A 34 1.69 -15.90 12.52
N PHE A 35 1.22 -14.70 12.90
CA PHE A 35 0.80 -14.42 14.27
C PHE A 35 -0.36 -15.30 14.76
N GLN A 36 -1.16 -15.84 13.83
CA GLN A 36 -2.22 -16.81 14.14
C GLN A 36 -1.73 -18.27 14.08
N GLY A 37 -0.41 -18.50 14.07
CA GLY A 37 0.20 -19.83 14.07
C GLY A 37 0.29 -20.50 12.70
N GLY A 38 0.01 -19.77 11.61
CA GLY A 38 0.20 -20.26 10.26
C GLY A 38 1.65 -20.16 9.76
N ARG A 39 1.94 -20.77 8.62
CA ARG A 39 3.20 -20.63 7.87
C ARG A 39 2.92 -20.04 6.50
N VAL A 40 3.85 -19.22 5.99
CA VAL A 40 3.70 -18.54 4.69
C VAL A 40 4.90 -18.82 3.80
N PHE A 41 4.64 -19.12 2.54
CA PHE A 41 5.64 -19.32 1.50
C PHE A 41 5.39 -18.27 0.40
N ILE A 42 6.33 -17.34 0.21
CA ILE A 42 6.19 -16.26 -0.77
C ILE A 42 7.03 -16.55 -2.00
N LEU A 43 6.37 -16.68 -3.14
CA LEU A 43 6.98 -16.80 -4.45
C LEU A 43 6.97 -15.40 -5.11
N THR A 44 8.16 -14.85 -5.35
CA THR A 44 8.31 -13.46 -5.83
C THR A 44 9.50 -13.30 -6.76
N ASN A 45 9.45 -12.30 -7.63
CA ASN A 45 10.54 -11.97 -8.55
C ASN A 45 11.69 -11.17 -7.92
N ILE A 46 11.51 -10.67 -6.68
CA ILE A 46 12.53 -9.89 -5.98
C ILE A 46 13.28 -10.71 -4.94
N ALA A 47 14.59 -10.43 -4.79
CA ALA A 47 15.39 -10.90 -3.68
C ALA A 47 15.48 -9.79 -2.62
N ASP A 48 14.68 -9.86 -1.57
CA ASP A 48 14.77 -8.90 -0.47
C ASP A 48 15.48 -9.54 0.73
N LYS A 49 16.74 -9.17 0.95
CA LYS A 49 17.57 -9.70 2.05
C LYS A 49 16.99 -9.43 3.45
N ARG A 50 16.12 -8.42 3.60
CA ARG A 50 15.47 -8.08 4.87
C ARG A 50 14.37 -9.05 5.28
N ILE A 51 13.99 -9.92 4.37
CA ILE A 51 12.83 -10.81 4.48
C ILE A 51 13.20 -12.14 5.14
N GLY A 52 14.48 -12.55 5.08
CA GLY A 52 14.95 -13.82 5.62
C GLY A 52 14.86 -13.98 7.15
N GLU A 53 14.48 -12.91 7.88
CA GLU A 53 14.47 -12.88 9.35
C GLU A 53 13.05 -12.89 9.96
N MET A 54 12.01 -13.15 9.17
CA MET A 54 10.64 -13.19 9.69
C MET A 54 10.23 -14.61 10.06
N PRO A 55 10.03 -14.94 11.34
CA PRO A 55 9.61 -16.27 11.76
C PRO A 55 8.32 -16.70 11.05
N GLY A 56 8.32 -17.91 10.46
CA GLY A 56 7.16 -18.49 9.78
C GLY A 56 6.97 -18.05 8.33
N ILE A 57 7.80 -17.14 7.78
CA ILE A 57 7.75 -16.74 6.38
C ILE A 57 8.99 -17.23 5.65
N VAL A 58 8.78 -17.97 4.55
CA VAL A 58 9.83 -18.50 3.68
C VAL A 58 9.71 -17.85 2.31
N PHE A 59 10.83 -17.40 1.75
CA PHE A 59 10.88 -16.76 0.44
C PHE A 59 11.51 -17.65 -0.60
N GLN A 60 10.91 -17.66 -1.78
CA GLN A 60 11.41 -18.34 -2.95
C GLN A 60 11.38 -17.38 -4.14
N LYS A 61 12.49 -17.28 -4.86
CA LYS A 61 12.55 -16.45 -6.07
C LYS A 61 11.90 -17.22 -7.25
N THR A 62 11.08 -16.51 -8.03
CA THR A 62 10.57 -17.07 -9.28
C THR A 62 11.66 -17.08 -10.35
N ALA A 63 11.57 -18.01 -11.29
CA ALA A 63 12.28 -17.88 -12.56
C ALA A 63 11.78 -16.64 -13.32
N GLU A 64 12.65 -16.00 -14.12
CA GLU A 64 12.27 -14.90 -14.98
C GLU A 64 11.18 -15.32 -15.98
N GLY A 65 10.22 -14.44 -16.23
CA GLY A 65 9.10 -14.69 -17.14
C GLY A 65 7.92 -15.48 -16.55
N ALA A 66 7.74 -15.45 -15.25
CA ALA A 66 6.83 -16.29 -14.47
C ALA A 66 5.32 -15.98 -14.61
N ALA A 67 4.81 -15.80 -15.82
CA ALA A 67 3.40 -16.08 -16.13
C ALA A 67 3.10 -17.61 -16.10
N ASN A 68 4.11 -18.44 -15.80
CA ASN A 68 3.95 -19.88 -15.72
C ASN A 68 3.37 -20.30 -14.37
N ALA A 69 2.15 -20.83 -14.38
CA ALA A 69 1.48 -21.37 -13.20
C ALA A 69 2.21 -22.59 -12.60
N GLY A 70 3.10 -23.26 -13.35
CA GLY A 70 3.72 -24.53 -12.95
C GLY A 70 4.45 -24.45 -11.63
N GLN A 71 5.39 -23.51 -11.48
CA GLN A 71 6.16 -23.34 -10.25
C GLN A 71 5.26 -23.02 -9.04
N LEU A 72 4.22 -22.21 -9.25
CA LEU A 72 3.26 -21.88 -8.18
C LEU A 72 2.45 -23.12 -7.77
N ILE A 73 1.97 -23.89 -8.74
CA ILE A 73 1.19 -25.13 -8.51
C ILE A 73 2.04 -26.18 -7.78
N GLU A 74 3.30 -26.32 -8.17
CA GLU A 74 4.24 -27.22 -7.50
C GLU A 74 4.45 -26.83 -6.04
N LEU A 75 4.69 -25.53 -5.78
CA LEU A 75 4.85 -25.00 -4.43
C LEU A 75 3.58 -25.23 -3.57
N ILE A 76 2.38 -24.99 -4.14
CA ILE A 76 1.11 -25.22 -3.46
C ILE A 76 1.01 -26.69 -3.01
N ARG A 77 1.32 -27.64 -3.89
CA ARG A 77 1.27 -29.09 -3.61
C ARG A 77 2.33 -29.51 -2.59
N GLU A 78 3.59 -29.11 -2.82
CA GLU A 78 4.71 -29.44 -1.92
C GLU A 78 4.45 -28.97 -0.48
N LYS A 79 3.87 -27.80 -0.31
CA LYS A 79 3.62 -27.23 1.01
C LYS A 79 2.24 -27.61 1.58
N GLY A 80 1.41 -28.33 0.84
CA GLY A 80 0.04 -28.65 1.26
C GLY A 80 -0.74 -27.38 1.63
N ALA A 81 -0.63 -26.34 0.80
CA ALA A 81 -1.23 -25.07 1.12
C ALA A 81 -2.75 -25.13 1.03
N SER A 82 -3.44 -24.65 2.05
CA SER A 82 -4.91 -24.54 2.05
C SER A 82 -5.42 -23.31 1.31
N TRP A 83 -4.57 -22.30 1.16
CA TRP A 83 -4.84 -21.07 0.46
C TRP A 83 -3.65 -20.63 -0.38
N VAL A 84 -3.95 -20.02 -1.53
CA VAL A 84 -3.00 -19.24 -2.31
C VAL A 84 -3.53 -17.82 -2.45
N LEU A 85 -2.68 -16.85 -2.15
CA LEU A 85 -2.91 -15.44 -2.42
C LEU A 85 -2.15 -15.04 -3.68
N ILE A 86 -2.81 -14.37 -4.62
CA ILE A 86 -2.22 -13.88 -5.86
C ILE A 86 -2.43 -12.37 -5.93
N ASP A 87 -1.34 -11.64 -6.14
CA ASP A 87 -1.34 -10.18 -6.25
C ASP A 87 -0.39 -9.73 -7.35
N SER A 88 -0.90 -9.58 -8.55
CA SER A 88 -0.14 -9.05 -9.70
C SER A 88 -1.06 -8.72 -10.87
N HIS A 89 -0.75 -7.68 -11.61
CA HIS A 89 -1.45 -7.31 -12.85
C HIS A 89 -1.07 -8.18 -14.06
N ASN A 90 -0.08 -9.06 -13.91
CA ASN A 90 0.46 -9.86 -15.02
C ASN A 90 -0.23 -11.22 -15.21
N PHE A 91 -1.30 -11.52 -14.45
CA PHE A 91 -1.98 -12.80 -14.53
C PHE A 91 -3.33 -12.66 -15.19
N ASP A 92 -3.56 -13.51 -16.19
CA ASP A 92 -4.80 -13.59 -16.95
C ASP A 92 -5.79 -14.61 -16.31
N PRO A 93 -7.04 -14.67 -16.78
CA PRO A 93 -8.00 -15.66 -16.30
C PRO A 93 -7.55 -17.11 -16.49
N ALA A 94 -6.79 -17.43 -17.54
CA ALA A 94 -6.29 -18.79 -17.79
C ALA A 94 -5.26 -19.23 -16.75
N PHE A 95 -4.42 -18.30 -16.28
CA PHE A 95 -3.51 -18.55 -15.15
C PHE A 95 -4.31 -18.87 -13.88
N LEU A 96 -5.32 -18.06 -13.57
CA LEU A 96 -6.16 -18.23 -12.38
C LEU A 96 -6.94 -19.55 -12.43
N GLU A 97 -7.47 -19.95 -13.60
CA GLU A 97 -8.14 -21.23 -13.80
C GLU A 97 -7.20 -22.42 -13.56
N LYS A 98 -5.94 -22.33 -14.02
CA LYS A 98 -4.94 -23.39 -13.76
C LYS A 98 -4.64 -23.53 -12.27
N VAL A 99 -4.46 -22.42 -11.56
CA VAL A 99 -4.22 -22.43 -10.11
C VAL A 99 -5.45 -22.91 -9.34
N GLY A 100 -6.66 -22.52 -9.76
CA GLY A 100 -7.92 -22.94 -9.17
C GLY A 100 -8.23 -24.46 -9.30
N LYS A 101 -7.46 -25.19 -10.13
CA LYS A 101 -7.54 -26.67 -10.22
C LYS A 101 -6.73 -27.39 -9.13
N THR A 102 -5.98 -26.65 -8.32
CA THR A 102 -5.29 -27.22 -7.13
C THR A 102 -6.29 -27.39 -5.98
N GLU A 103 -5.84 -28.06 -4.92
CA GLU A 103 -6.65 -28.19 -3.69
C GLU A 103 -6.70 -26.90 -2.85
N ALA A 104 -5.80 -25.92 -3.13
CA ALA A 104 -5.78 -24.65 -2.45
C ALA A 104 -6.87 -23.72 -2.99
N ARG A 105 -7.52 -22.99 -2.10
CA ARG A 105 -8.43 -21.91 -2.44
C ARG A 105 -7.67 -20.68 -2.86
N VAL A 106 -8.25 -19.90 -3.76
CA VAL A 106 -7.62 -18.73 -4.36
C VAL A 106 -8.21 -17.44 -3.78
N LEU A 107 -7.35 -16.66 -3.13
CA LEU A 107 -7.60 -15.24 -2.83
C LEU A 107 -6.84 -14.41 -3.86
N PHE A 108 -7.56 -13.63 -4.66
CA PHE A 108 -6.98 -12.72 -5.65
C PHE A 108 -7.14 -11.27 -5.21
N LEU A 109 -6.02 -10.52 -5.23
CA LEU A 109 -6.04 -9.07 -5.03
C LEU A 109 -6.11 -8.36 -6.37
N ASP A 110 -7.09 -7.47 -6.47
CA ASP A 110 -7.34 -6.64 -7.65
C ASP A 110 -7.43 -5.17 -7.28
N ASP A 111 -7.08 -4.28 -8.22
CA ASP A 111 -7.12 -2.83 -8.00
C ASP A 111 -8.09 -2.09 -8.93
N ASP A 112 -8.35 -2.60 -10.12
CA ASP A 112 -8.98 -1.84 -11.21
C ASP A 112 -10.08 -2.57 -11.98
N ALA A 113 -10.34 -3.84 -11.68
CA ALA A 113 -11.35 -4.69 -12.31
C ALA A 113 -11.17 -4.87 -13.84
N THR A 114 -9.92 -4.95 -14.31
CA THR A 114 -9.62 -5.00 -15.75
C THR A 114 -9.80 -6.38 -16.38
N LEU A 115 -9.71 -7.47 -15.61
CA LEU A 115 -9.92 -8.81 -16.15
C LEU A 115 -11.37 -9.02 -16.59
N LYS A 116 -11.54 -9.82 -17.65
CA LYS A 116 -12.87 -10.22 -18.16
C LYS A 116 -13.57 -11.20 -17.22
N LYS A 117 -12.81 -12.06 -16.53
CA LYS A 117 -13.30 -13.06 -15.56
C LYS A 117 -12.32 -13.21 -14.42
N TYR A 118 -12.84 -13.51 -13.23
CA TYR A 118 -12.06 -13.81 -12.01
C TYR A 118 -12.52 -15.17 -11.46
N PRO A 119 -11.92 -16.28 -11.93
CA PRO A 119 -12.26 -17.63 -11.48
C PRO A 119 -11.51 -17.94 -10.16
N VAL A 120 -11.94 -17.32 -9.07
CA VAL A 120 -11.30 -17.36 -7.76
C VAL A 120 -12.35 -17.52 -6.66
N ASP A 121 -11.94 -17.93 -5.45
CA ASP A 121 -12.84 -18.10 -4.30
C ASP A 121 -13.17 -16.79 -3.62
N ILE A 122 -12.14 -15.97 -3.38
CA ILE A 122 -12.27 -14.63 -2.79
C ILE A 122 -11.57 -13.62 -3.70
N LEU A 123 -12.24 -12.50 -3.96
CA LEU A 123 -11.67 -11.35 -4.65
C LEU A 123 -11.62 -10.18 -3.66
N LEU A 124 -10.41 -9.67 -3.43
CA LEU A 124 -10.15 -8.54 -2.54
C LEU A 124 -9.75 -7.32 -3.36
N ASN A 125 -10.48 -6.22 -3.20
CA ASN A 125 -10.05 -4.89 -3.65
C ASN A 125 -10.20 -3.92 -2.48
N GLN A 126 -9.07 -3.57 -1.87
CA GLN A 126 -9.01 -2.71 -0.67
C GLN A 126 -9.13 -1.21 -0.97
N ASN A 127 -9.34 -0.83 -2.23
CA ASN A 127 -9.41 0.58 -2.61
C ASN A 127 -10.77 1.18 -2.25
N ILE A 128 -10.78 2.42 -1.77
CA ILE A 128 -11.97 3.14 -1.30
C ILE A 128 -13.06 3.31 -2.37
N PHE A 129 -12.71 3.22 -3.64
CA PHE A 129 -13.63 3.31 -4.76
C PHE A 129 -14.19 1.96 -5.21
N ALA A 130 -13.71 0.84 -4.65
CA ALA A 130 -14.13 -0.50 -5.07
C ALA A 130 -15.59 -0.76 -4.75
N THR A 131 -16.34 -1.20 -5.76
CA THR A 131 -17.77 -1.53 -5.65
C THR A 131 -18.08 -2.86 -6.32
N SER A 132 -19.17 -3.52 -5.91
CA SER A 132 -19.62 -4.77 -6.53
C SER A 132 -20.01 -4.60 -8.02
N ALA A 133 -20.41 -3.40 -8.41
CA ALA A 133 -20.74 -3.09 -9.80
C ALA A 133 -19.54 -3.29 -10.75
N MET A 134 -18.30 -3.06 -10.28
CA MET A 134 -17.07 -3.26 -11.07
C MET A 134 -16.86 -4.73 -11.47
N TYR A 135 -17.41 -5.66 -10.68
CA TYR A 135 -17.22 -7.11 -10.84
C TYR A 135 -18.47 -7.84 -11.32
N LYS A 136 -19.57 -7.10 -11.60
CA LYS A 136 -20.84 -7.68 -12.06
C LYS A 136 -20.63 -8.49 -13.35
N GLY A 137 -21.05 -9.75 -13.33
CA GLY A 137 -20.89 -10.67 -14.46
C GLY A 137 -19.47 -11.19 -14.70
N LYS A 138 -18.49 -10.81 -13.88
CA LYS A 138 -17.10 -11.21 -14.03
C LYS A 138 -16.66 -12.31 -13.06
N THR A 139 -17.39 -12.52 -11.97
CA THR A 139 -17.02 -13.50 -10.94
C THR A 139 -18.22 -13.98 -10.14
N GLN A 140 -18.07 -15.16 -9.52
CA GLN A 140 -18.92 -15.71 -8.46
C GLN A 140 -18.20 -15.69 -7.10
N ALA A 141 -16.99 -15.09 -7.03
CA ALA A 141 -16.19 -15.03 -5.83
C ALA A 141 -16.89 -14.24 -4.72
N ARG A 142 -16.55 -14.58 -3.47
CA ARG A 142 -16.85 -13.70 -2.34
C ARG A 142 -16.06 -12.41 -2.48
N LEU A 143 -16.76 -11.27 -2.56
CA LEU A 143 -16.15 -9.95 -2.73
C LEU A 143 -15.82 -9.33 -1.36
N LEU A 144 -14.58 -8.90 -1.19
CA LEU A 144 -14.09 -8.10 -0.06
C LEU A 144 -13.67 -6.74 -0.62
N LEU A 145 -14.53 -5.73 -0.50
CA LEU A 145 -14.35 -4.46 -1.19
C LEU A 145 -14.24 -3.27 -0.24
N GLY A 146 -13.36 -2.34 -0.59
CA GLY A 146 -13.21 -1.07 0.10
C GLY A 146 -12.10 -1.06 1.16
N ASN A 147 -11.83 0.15 1.65
CA ASN A 147 -10.80 0.46 2.62
C ASN A 147 -10.98 -0.22 4.00
N TYR A 148 -12.16 -0.78 4.28
CA TYR A 148 -12.42 -1.63 5.43
C TYR A 148 -11.50 -2.87 5.47
N TYR A 149 -10.98 -3.28 4.31
CA TYR A 149 -10.04 -4.38 4.15
C TYR A 149 -8.60 -3.89 3.91
N ALA A 150 -8.30 -2.62 4.13
CA ALA A 150 -6.95 -2.09 3.97
C ALA A 150 -5.97 -2.81 4.92
N MET A 151 -4.99 -3.49 4.33
CA MET A 151 -4.06 -4.34 5.08
C MET A 151 -2.86 -3.54 5.57
N LEU A 152 -2.77 -3.33 6.87
CA LEU A 152 -1.64 -2.70 7.54
C LEU A 152 -0.75 -3.76 8.19
N ARG A 153 0.58 -3.54 8.12
CA ARG A 153 1.55 -4.39 8.82
C ARG A 153 1.35 -4.31 10.33
N PRO A 154 1.56 -5.40 11.10
CA PRO A 154 1.34 -5.41 12.55
C PRO A 154 2.07 -4.31 13.33
N LYS A 155 3.26 -3.91 12.85
CA LYS A 155 4.03 -2.80 13.46
C LYS A 155 3.25 -1.48 13.53
N PHE A 156 2.31 -1.24 12.60
CA PHE A 156 1.45 -0.05 12.62
C PHE A 156 0.44 -0.10 13.75
N LEU A 157 -0.04 -1.29 14.12
CA LEU A 157 -1.11 -1.46 15.10
C LEU A 157 -0.71 -1.13 16.53
N ASN A 158 0.58 -1.02 16.82
CA ASN A 158 1.08 -0.62 18.14
C ASN A 158 0.87 0.88 18.39
N LYS A 159 -0.42 1.29 18.47
CA LYS A 159 -0.87 2.67 18.64
C LYS A 159 -1.47 2.94 20.04
N SER A 160 -1.52 1.97 20.93
CA SER A 160 -2.35 1.97 22.13
C SER A 160 -2.23 3.20 23.04
N THR A 161 -1.07 3.88 23.04
CA THR A 161 -0.82 5.08 23.86
C THR A 161 -0.53 6.34 23.04
N TRP A 162 -0.56 6.25 21.70
CA TRP A 162 -0.20 7.37 20.85
C TRP A 162 -1.44 8.06 20.27
N SER A 163 -1.48 9.37 20.37
CA SER A 163 -2.47 10.22 19.71
C SER A 163 -1.78 11.38 18.98
N ARG A 164 -2.35 11.77 17.84
CA ARG A 164 -1.79 12.87 17.06
C ARG A 164 -2.02 14.20 17.75
N LYS A 165 -0.93 14.95 17.94
CA LYS A 165 -0.98 16.34 18.39
C LYS A 165 -0.85 17.25 17.17
N HIS A 166 -1.71 18.25 17.08
CA HIS A 166 -1.65 19.24 16.01
C HIS A 166 -1.12 20.58 16.58
N PRO A 167 0.12 21.01 16.24
CA PRO A 167 0.63 22.31 16.64
C PRO A 167 -0.18 23.45 15.99
N SER A 168 -0.12 24.67 16.54
CA SER A 168 -0.77 25.84 15.94
C SER A 168 -0.26 26.09 14.51
N VAL A 169 1.05 26.03 14.33
CA VAL A 169 1.73 26.08 13.04
C VAL A 169 2.48 24.77 12.85
N ALA A 170 2.28 24.09 11.72
CA ALA A 170 3.00 22.88 11.40
C ALA A 170 4.46 23.18 11.05
N THR A 171 5.37 22.28 11.47
CA THR A 171 6.82 22.44 11.24
C THR A 171 7.48 21.20 10.65
N LYS A 172 6.77 20.09 10.56
CA LYS A 172 7.33 18.79 10.17
C LYS A 172 6.61 18.22 8.95
N LEU A 173 7.32 18.12 7.84
CA LEU A 173 6.81 17.61 6.57
C LEU A 173 7.43 16.25 6.24
N LEU A 174 6.59 15.25 6.09
CA LEU A 174 6.94 13.96 5.51
C LEU A 174 6.66 14.00 4.01
N VAL A 175 7.64 13.65 3.18
CA VAL A 175 7.48 13.54 1.72
C VAL A 175 7.79 12.11 1.29
N THR A 176 6.88 11.47 0.54
CA THR A 176 7.09 10.11 0.01
C THR A 176 6.20 9.85 -1.19
N PHE A 177 6.78 9.40 -2.29
CA PHE A 177 6.08 9.11 -3.54
C PHE A 177 6.20 7.62 -3.94
N GLY A 178 6.22 6.75 -2.91
CA GLY A 178 6.22 5.31 -3.10
C GLY A 178 7.59 4.70 -3.42
N GLY A 179 7.57 3.48 -3.95
CA GLY A 179 8.77 2.66 -4.13
C GLY A 179 9.65 3.07 -5.29
N ALA A 180 9.06 3.48 -6.40
CA ALA A 180 9.74 3.76 -7.66
C ALA A 180 9.75 5.24 -8.07
N ASP A 181 8.68 6.00 -7.71
CA ASP A 181 8.49 7.41 -8.08
C ASP A 181 8.65 7.69 -9.60
N PRO A 182 7.84 7.07 -10.45
CA PRO A 182 8.03 7.08 -11.91
C PRO A 182 7.87 8.46 -12.56
N LEU A 183 7.31 9.43 -11.84
CA LEU A 183 7.18 10.83 -12.31
C LEU A 183 8.24 11.76 -11.73
N HIS A 184 9.29 11.20 -11.08
CA HIS A 184 10.40 11.95 -10.47
C HIS A 184 9.92 13.06 -9.51
N LEU A 185 8.79 12.84 -8.81
CA LEU A 185 8.18 13.84 -7.95
C LEU A 185 9.07 14.24 -6.78
N SER A 186 9.89 13.32 -6.26
CA SER A 186 10.87 13.60 -5.20
C SER A 186 11.92 14.61 -5.66
N GLN A 187 12.49 14.40 -6.83
CA GLN A 187 13.47 15.32 -7.41
C GLN A 187 12.82 16.67 -7.73
N ASN A 188 11.72 16.65 -8.48
CA ASN A 188 10.98 17.85 -8.86
C ASN A 188 10.54 18.69 -7.66
N PHE A 189 10.11 18.02 -6.57
CA PHE A 189 9.77 18.71 -5.32
C PHE A 189 10.96 19.48 -4.76
N LEU A 190 12.15 18.86 -4.64
CA LEU A 190 13.33 19.53 -4.09
C LEU A 190 13.83 20.66 -4.98
N GLU A 191 13.84 20.48 -6.31
CA GLU A 191 14.23 21.51 -7.26
C GLU A 191 13.37 22.77 -7.14
N ASN A 192 12.04 22.59 -7.13
CA ASN A 192 11.12 23.73 -6.99
C ASN A 192 11.13 24.30 -5.57
N TYR A 193 11.28 23.46 -4.54
CA TYR A 193 11.37 23.91 -3.15
C TYR A 193 12.62 24.76 -2.91
N SER A 194 13.75 24.45 -3.53
CA SER A 194 15.00 25.21 -3.40
C SER A 194 14.91 26.63 -3.97
N GLN A 195 13.96 26.88 -4.87
CA GLN A 195 13.71 28.19 -5.48
C GLN A 195 12.79 29.10 -4.66
N LEU A 196 12.20 28.61 -3.58
CA LEU A 196 11.36 29.41 -2.69
C LEU A 196 12.20 30.50 -2.01
N ALA A 197 11.62 31.70 -1.88
CA ALA A 197 12.24 32.79 -1.15
C ALA A 197 12.52 32.40 0.32
N PRO A 198 13.62 32.87 0.95
CA PRO A 198 14.01 32.51 2.31
C PRO A 198 12.92 32.77 3.36
N GLU A 199 12.14 33.83 3.20
CA GLU A 199 11.03 34.23 4.07
C GLU A 199 9.78 33.35 3.93
N ASN A 200 9.71 32.52 2.90
CA ASN A 200 8.58 31.62 2.69
C ASN A 200 8.42 30.66 3.88
N ILE A 201 7.19 30.55 4.40
CA ILE A 201 6.89 29.69 5.56
C ILE A 201 7.32 28.23 5.37
N LEU A 202 7.32 27.73 4.15
CA LEU A 202 7.79 26.38 3.81
C LEU A 202 9.27 26.20 4.12
N ARG A 203 10.11 27.24 3.99
CA ARG A 203 11.56 27.18 4.28
C ARG A 203 11.87 26.94 5.76
N LYS A 204 10.88 27.08 6.64
CA LYS A 204 10.98 26.79 8.09
C LYS A 204 10.59 25.37 8.44
N MET A 205 10.24 24.52 7.45
CA MET A 205 9.85 23.14 7.67
C MET A 205 11.07 22.23 7.82
N SER A 206 11.04 21.36 8.84
CA SER A 206 11.87 20.16 8.88
C SER A 206 11.29 19.13 7.92
N ILE A 207 12.07 18.68 6.95
CA ILE A 207 11.63 17.73 5.92
C ILE A 207 12.27 16.38 6.13
N ARG A 208 11.45 15.33 6.11
CA ARG A 208 11.90 13.96 5.89
C ARG A 208 11.38 13.47 4.54
N LEU A 209 12.28 13.28 3.59
CA LEU A 209 11.96 12.75 2.29
C LEU A 209 12.35 11.28 2.25
N ILE A 210 11.35 10.41 2.16
CA ILE A 210 11.54 8.96 2.09
C ILE A 210 11.57 8.55 0.62
N VAL A 211 12.72 8.10 0.17
CA VAL A 211 12.94 7.61 -1.20
C VAL A 211 12.85 6.10 -1.20
N GLY A 212 12.06 5.56 -2.11
CA GLY A 212 11.92 4.12 -2.27
C GLY A 212 13.23 3.48 -2.74
N GLN A 213 13.39 2.18 -2.47
CA GLN A 213 14.61 1.46 -2.85
C GLN A 213 14.81 1.33 -4.36
N MET A 214 13.70 1.32 -5.11
CA MET A 214 13.69 1.18 -6.57
C MET A 214 13.85 2.52 -7.30
N ASN A 215 13.91 3.64 -6.58
CA ASN A 215 14.08 4.95 -7.17
C ASN A 215 15.53 5.12 -7.69
N SER A 216 15.67 5.42 -9.00
CA SER A 216 16.94 5.61 -9.69
C SER A 216 17.64 6.92 -9.33
N ASP A 217 16.85 7.93 -8.91
CA ASP A 217 17.33 9.32 -8.77
C ASP A 217 17.87 9.60 -7.36
N PHE A 218 18.05 8.56 -6.54
CA PHE A 218 18.43 8.72 -5.13
C PHE A 218 19.65 9.62 -4.91
N GLN A 219 20.69 9.49 -5.75
CA GLN A 219 21.91 10.31 -5.60
C GLN A 219 21.62 11.78 -5.92
N VAL A 220 20.87 12.05 -6.98
CA VAL A 220 20.46 13.41 -7.38
C VAL A 220 19.61 14.04 -6.27
N ILE A 221 18.62 13.30 -5.77
CA ILE A 221 17.75 13.74 -4.65
C ILE A 221 18.58 14.07 -3.41
N LYS A 222 19.56 13.22 -3.07
CA LYS A 222 20.46 13.43 -1.93
C LYS A 222 21.30 14.70 -2.10
N ASP A 223 21.81 14.95 -3.29
CA ASP A 223 22.63 16.15 -3.56
C ASP A 223 21.79 17.43 -3.55
N LEU A 224 20.57 17.39 -4.10
CA LEU A 224 19.63 18.50 -4.03
C LEU A 224 19.25 18.85 -2.58
N SER A 225 19.06 17.84 -1.72
CA SER A 225 18.68 18.05 -0.33
C SER A 225 19.72 18.81 0.49
N LYS A 226 21.02 18.73 0.13
CA LYS A 226 22.09 19.49 0.79
C LYS A 226 21.95 20.99 0.66
N LYS A 227 21.18 21.46 -0.33
CA LYS A 227 20.88 22.90 -0.54
C LYS A 227 19.78 23.41 0.38
N LEU A 228 19.16 22.54 1.16
CA LEU A 228 18.04 22.90 2.04
C LEU A 228 18.49 22.89 3.51
N PRO A 229 18.01 23.84 4.34
CA PRO A 229 18.52 24.01 5.70
C PRO A 229 18.19 22.83 6.62
N ASP A 230 17.03 22.19 6.47
CA ASP A 230 16.60 21.05 7.30
C ASP A 230 15.83 20.04 6.46
N CYS A 231 16.55 19.32 5.59
CA CYS A 231 16.01 18.25 4.76
C CYS A 231 16.83 16.97 4.91
N ARG A 232 16.20 15.90 5.40
CA ARG A 232 16.81 14.57 5.54
C ARG A 232 16.23 13.63 4.51
N VAL A 233 17.07 13.13 3.61
CA VAL A 233 16.72 12.10 2.63
C VAL A 233 17.05 10.73 3.22
N LEU A 234 16.05 9.85 3.26
CA LEU A 234 16.14 8.51 3.83
C LEU A 234 15.76 7.48 2.77
N ARG A 235 16.51 6.39 2.65
CA ARG A 235 16.26 5.29 1.70
C ARG A 235 16.11 3.96 2.43
N GLY A 236 15.17 3.14 1.96
CA GLY A 236 15.02 1.79 2.52
C GLY A 236 14.52 1.76 3.96
N VAL A 237 13.70 2.71 4.34
CA VAL A 237 13.12 2.82 5.68
C VAL A 237 12.24 1.61 5.99
N THR A 238 12.51 0.94 7.12
CA THR A 238 11.73 -0.22 7.60
C THR A 238 10.68 0.16 8.64
N ASN A 239 10.85 1.29 9.33
CA ASN A 239 9.99 1.79 10.40
C ASN A 239 9.23 3.06 9.98
N MET A 240 8.50 2.97 8.88
CA MET A 240 7.73 4.08 8.30
C MET A 240 6.77 4.74 9.30
N GLN A 241 6.25 3.96 10.25
CA GLN A 241 5.38 4.44 11.33
C GLN A 241 6.00 5.57 12.17
N ASP A 242 7.32 5.54 12.42
CA ASP A 242 7.98 6.57 13.22
C ASP A 242 8.08 7.90 12.47
N HIS A 243 8.21 7.84 11.15
CA HIS A 243 8.21 9.03 10.31
C HIS A 243 6.80 9.62 10.17
N MET A 244 5.77 8.78 10.10
CA MET A 244 4.38 9.22 10.09
C MET A 244 3.96 9.85 11.42
N ARG A 245 4.38 9.25 12.54
CA ARG A 245 4.14 9.83 13.89
C ARG A 245 4.84 11.16 14.08
N TRP A 246 6.05 11.29 13.55
CA TRP A 246 6.85 12.51 13.65
C TRP A 246 6.25 13.67 12.87
N SER A 247 5.64 13.41 11.72
CA SER A 247 5.19 14.46 10.80
C SER A 247 3.92 15.17 11.26
N ASP A 248 3.80 16.47 10.97
CA ASP A 248 2.56 17.26 11.12
C ASP A 248 1.69 17.20 9.85
N ILE A 249 2.35 17.08 8.69
CA ILE A 249 1.74 17.01 7.36
C ILE A 249 2.51 15.99 6.53
N ALA A 250 1.82 15.27 5.65
CA ALA A 250 2.44 14.42 4.64
C ALA A 250 2.13 14.93 3.23
N LEU A 251 3.14 14.85 2.34
CA LEU A 251 3.01 14.95 0.90
C LEU A 251 3.31 13.57 0.32
N SER A 252 2.33 12.95 -0.33
CA SER A 252 2.44 11.56 -0.75
C SER A 252 1.77 11.32 -2.11
N SER A 253 2.11 10.21 -2.76
CA SER A 253 1.31 9.66 -3.83
C SER A 253 0.00 9.06 -3.29
N GLY A 254 -0.84 8.54 -4.15
CA GLY A 254 -2.15 7.97 -3.78
C GLY A 254 -2.15 6.47 -3.50
N GLY A 255 -0.98 5.83 -3.36
CA GLY A 255 -0.82 4.38 -3.18
C GLY A 255 -1.17 3.87 -1.79
N SER A 256 -0.77 2.64 -1.46
CA SER A 256 -1.10 1.97 -0.18
C SER A 256 -0.65 2.72 1.06
N THR A 257 0.34 3.61 0.95
CA THR A 257 0.81 4.50 2.03
C THR A 257 -0.30 5.41 2.56
N VAL A 258 -1.33 5.70 1.75
CA VAL A 258 -2.50 6.49 2.18
C VAL A 258 -3.19 5.85 3.38
N TRP A 259 -3.31 4.52 3.41
CA TRP A 259 -3.95 3.81 4.52
C TRP A 259 -3.12 3.86 5.80
N GLU A 260 -1.80 3.79 5.66
CA GLU A 260 -0.87 3.92 6.79
C GLU A 260 -0.91 5.35 7.37
N LEU A 261 -0.92 6.38 6.51
CA LEU A 261 -1.10 7.79 6.91
C LEU A 261 -2.47 8.03 7.56
N SER A 262 -3.53 7.44 6.99
CA SER A 262 -4.89 7.53 7.53
C SER A 262 -4.97 6.94 8.94
N PHE A 263 -4.39 5.76 9.16
CA PHE A 263 -4.36 5.11 10.47
C PHE A 263 -3.71 5.99 11.55
N TYR A 264 -2.68 6.78 11.19
CA TYR A 264 -2.06 7.75 12.08
C TYR A 264 -2.68 9.15 12.03
N GLU A 265 -3.85 9.31 11.41
CA GLU A 265 -4.56 10.60 11.33
C GLU A 265 -3.66 11.71 10.77
N THR A 266 -2.74 11.37 9.85
CA THR A 266 -1.80 12.32 9.28
C THR A 266 -2.51 13.17 8.23
N PRO A 267 -2.60 14.50 8.40
CA PRO A 267 -3.12 15.38 7.37
C PRO A 267 -2.26 15.26 6.11
N MET A 268 -2.87 14.99 4.96
CA MET A 268 -2.10 14.68 3.77
C MET A 268 -2.54 15.46 2.55
N LEU A 269 -1.55 15.79 1.72
CA LEU A 269 -1.69 16.27 0.36
C LEU A 269 -1.27 15.14 -0.59
N LEU A 270 -2.14 14.75 -1.50
CA LEU A 270 -1.91 13.63 -2.41
C LEU A 270 -1.57 14.12 -3.81
N MET A 271 -0.55 13.51 -4.40
CA MET A 271 -0.08 13.71 -5.77
C MET A 271 -0.03 12.35 -6.48
N PRO A 272 -1.15 11.84 -6.99
CA PRO A 272 -1.23 10.52 -7.61
C PRO A 272 -0.30 10.37 -8.82
N VAL A 273 0.27 9.18 -9.01
CA VAL A 273 1.17 8.86 -10.12
C VAL A 273 0.61 7.79 -11.07
N SER A 274 -0.60 7.30 -10.79
CA SER A 274 -1.29 6.29 -11.60
C SER A 274 -2.80 6.49 -11.55
N VAL A 275 -3.53 5.88 -12.49
CA VAL A 275 -5.00 5.96 -12.56
C VAL A 275 -5.69 5.41 -11.29
N PRO A 276 -5.27 4.25 -10.72
CA PRO A 276 -5.84 3.81 -9.44
C PRO A 276 -5.60 4.78 -8.29
N GLU A 277 -4.40 5.37 -8.22
CA GLU A 277 -4.08 6.37 -7.20
C GLU A 277 -4.90 7.65 -7.36
N GLU A 278 -5.18 8.07 -8.60
CA GLU A 278 -6.04 9.22 -8.88
C GLU A 278 -7.46 8.99 -8.33
N LYS A 279 -8.05 7.82 -8.59
CA LYS A 279 -9.36 7.44 -8.04
C LYS A 279 -9.37 7.40 -6.51
N ILE A 280 -8.29 6.91 -5.89
CA ILE A 280 -8.14 6.96 -4.43
C ILE A 280 -8.12 8.41 -3.95
N GLY A 281 -7.27 9.26 -4.56
CA GLY A 281 -7.14 10.67 -4.22
C GLY A 281 -8.46 11.43 -4.33
N GLU A 282 -9.22 11.21 -5.40
CA GLU A 282 -10.56 11.80 -5.59
C GLU A 282 -11.53 11.42 -4.48
N ARG A 283 -11.59 10.12 -4.11
CA ARG A 283 -12.47 9.64 -3.03
C ARG A 283 -12.04 10.17 -1.67
N MET A 284 -10.74 10.22 -1.41
CA MET A 284 -10.18 10.81 -0.19
C MET A 284 -10.51 12.31 -0.08
N ALA A 285 -10.39 13.05 -1.19
CA ALA A 285 -10.74 14.47 -1.24
C ALA A 285 -12.26 14.69 -1.07
N ALA A 286 -13.10 13.91 -1.74
CA ALA A 286 -14.56 13.95 -1.60
C ALA A 286 -14.99 13.66 -0.15
N SER A 287 -14.31 12.75 0.55
CA SER A 287 -14.53 12.45 1.98
C SER A 287 -13.91 13.51 2.90
N LYS A 288 -13.26 14.53 2.35
CA LYS A 288 -12.49 15.55 3.10
C LYS A 288 -11.42 14.93 4.02
N ALA A 289 -10.88 13.78 3.65
CA ALA A 289 -9.84 13.05 4.36
C ALA A 289 -8.42 13.38 3.86
N ALA A 290 -8.32 14.00 2.68
CA ALA A 290 -7.07 14.48 2.10
C ALA A 290 -7.32 15.71 1.21
N ILE A 291 -6.25 16.41 0.86
CA ILE A 291 -6.24 17.36 -0.25
C ILE A 291 -5.57 16.67 -1.44
N MET A 292 -6.14 16.78 -2.65
CA MET A 292 -5.58 16.21 -3.85
C MET A 292 -5.05 17.29 -4.80
N ILE A 293 -3.92 17.00 -5.43
CA ILE A 293 -3.37 17.71 -6.59
C ILE A 293 -3.38 16.74 -7.76
N THR A 294 -4.02 17.11 -8.84
CA THR A 294 -4.00 16.33 -10.08
C THR A 294 -2.61 16.36 -10.72
N THR A 295 -2.10 15.21 -11.09
CA THR A 295 -0.78 15.04 -11.71
C THR A 295 -0.83 14.55 -13.17
N SER A 296 -2.04 14.31 -13.70
CA SER A 296 -2.30 13.86 -15.08
C SER A 296 -1.77 14.80 -16.17
N LYS A 297 -1.41 16.02 -15.80
CA LYS A 297 -0.69 17.01 -16.60
C LYS A 297 0.60 17.38 -15.86
N LYS A 298 1.47 18.21 -16.48
CA LYS A 298 2.68 18.72 -15.82
C LYS A 298 2.31 19.30 -14.43
N VAL A 299 2.94 18.75 -13.37
CA VAL A 299 2.67 19.16 -11.99
C VAL A 299 3.00 20.63 -11.79
N ASN A 300 2.03 21.39 -11.30
CA ASN A 300 2.24 22.76 -10.90
C ASN A 300 2.67 22.82 -9.43
N PHE A 301 3.97 22.84 -9.17
CA PHE A 301 4.52 22.92 -7.81
C PHE A 301 4.16 24.21 -7.07
N GLN A 302 3.91 25.29 -7.77
CA GLN A 302 3.43 26.52 -7.13
C GLN A 302 2.08 26.28 -6.43
N ASN A 303 1.15 25.59 -7.09
CA ASN A 303 -0.13 25.19 -6.49
C ASN A 303 0.06 24.22 -5.29
N VAL A 304 1.01 23.28 -5.40
CA VAL A 304 1.38 22.39 -4.27
C VAL A 304 1.82 23.22 -3.06
N PHE A 305 2.70 24.20 -3.26
CA PHE A 305 3.24 25.02 -2.19
C PHE A 305 2.19 25.99 -1.59
N ILE A 306 1.27 26.51 -2.40
CA ILE A 306 0.13 27.30 -1.90
C ILE A 306 -0.72 26.45 -0.95
N LYS A 307 -1.09 25.22 -1.36
CA LYS A 307 -1.90 24.33 -0.53
C LYS A 307 -1.16 23.85 0.73
N LEU A 308 0.14 23.54 0.64
CA LEU A 308 0.97 23.22 1.81
C LEU A 308 1.04 24.40 2.77
N SER A 309 1.26 25.63 2.27
CA SER A 309 1.31 26.84 3.09
C SER A 309 0.00 27.09 3.84
N ALA A 310 -1.14 26.84 3.20
CA ALA A 310 -2.45 26.92 3.84
C ALA A 310 -2.58 25.85 4.95
N MET A 311 -2.18 24.61 4.68
CA MET A 311 -2.20 23.52 5.67
C MET A 311 -1.28 23.82 6.87
N ILE A 312 -0.11 24.45 6.66
CA ILE A 312 0.82 24.80 7.73
C ILE A 312 0.15 25.75 8.73
N LYS A 313 -0.58 26.74 8.25
CA LYS A 313 -1.19 27.80 9.07
C LYS A 313 -2.51 27.39 9.73
N ASP A 314 -3.26 26.45 9.12
CA ASP A 314 -4.61 26.10 9.58
C ASP A 314 -4.64 24.80 10.38
N LYS A 315 -4.49 24.93 11.70
CA LYS A 315 -4.60 23.81 12.65
C LYS A 315 -5.97 23.13 12.59
N LYS A 316 -7.06 23.90 12.48
CA LYS A 316 -8.43 23.33 12.47
C LYS A 316 -8.65 22.48 11.24
N HIS A 317 -8.17 22.94 10.09
CA HIS A 317 -8.24 22.16 8.85
C HIS A 317 -7.42 20.86 8.96
N ARG A 318 -6.16 20.92 9.44
CA ARG A 318 -5.34 19.71 9.65
C ARG A 318 -6.02 18.71 10.57
N LEU A 319 -6.57 19.16 11.69
CA LEU A 319 -7.30 18.31 12.62
C LEU A 319 -8.49 17.63 11.93
N SER A 320 -9.29 18.37 11.18
CA SER A 320 -10.43 17.85 10.43
C SER A 320 -10.02 16.80 9.40
N LEU A 321 -8.98 17.06 8.60
CA LEU A 321 -8.45 16.11 7.63
C LEU A 321 -7.98 14.82 8.32
N GLY A 322 -7.20 14.95 9.40
CA GLY A 322 -6.67 13.81 10.15
C GLY A 322 -7.77 12.91 10.74
N ILE A 323 -8.76 13.50 11.42
CA ILE A 323 -9.89 12.75 11.99
C ILE A 323 -10.66 12.00 10.88
N LYS A 324 -10.96 12.66 9.76
CA LYS A 324 -11.68 12.02 8.65
C LYS A 324 -10.87 10.92 7.98
N ALA A 325 -9.57 11.10 7.83
CA ALA A 325 -8.69 10.05 7.34
C ALA A 325 -8.65 8.86 8.30
N GLY A 326 -8.50 9.11 9.60
CA GLY A 326 -8.48 8.07 10.64
C GLY A 326 -9.76 7.25 10.73
N ALA A 327 -10.92 7.86 10.45
CA ALA A 327 -12.19 7.15 10.39
C ALA A 327 -12.31 6.14 9.24
N LEU A 328 -11.44 6.23 8.23
CA LEU A 328 -11.46 5.32 7.08
C LEU A 328 -10.71 4.00 7.34
N VAL A 329 -9.79 3.94 8.31
CA VAL A 329 -8.91 2.77 8.53
C VAL A 329 -8.73 2.52 10.02
N ASP A 330 -9.24 1.39 10.50
CA ASP A 330 -9.12 0.95 11.91
C ASP A 330 -7.94 0.00 12.17
N GLY A 331 -7.21 -0.39 11.12
CA GLY A 331 -6.07 -1.30 11.21
C GLY A 331 -6.41 -2.80 11.16
N ASN A 332 -7.68 -3.18 11.22
CA ASN A 332 -8.09 -4.58 11.30
C ASN A 332 -8.34 -5.25 9.92
N GLY A 333 -8.02 -4.58 8.81
CA GLY A 333 -8.29 -5.06 7.45
C GLY A 333 -7.69 -6.45 7.19
N ALA A 334 -6.42 -6.68 7.53
CA ALA A 334 -5.78 -7.98 7.35
C ALA A 334 -6.44 -9.10 8.17
N LEU A 335 -6.87 -8.81 9.41
CA LEU A 335 -7.58 -9.77 10.25
C LEU A 335 -8.95 -10.13 9.66
N ARG A 336 -9.65 -9.16 9.06
CA ARG A 336 -10.93 -9.41 8.37
C ARG A 336 -10.75 -10.31 7.14
N VAL A 337 -9.69 -10.06 6.37
CA VAL A 337 -9.35 -10.93 5.23
C VAL A 337 -9.07 -12.36 5.70
N ILE A 338 -8.23 -12.53 6.72
CA ILE A 338 -7.93 -13.87 7.29
C ILE A 338 -9.21 -14.53 7.83
N HIS A 339 -10.05 -13.80 8.52
CA HIS A 339 -11.33 -14.34 9.00
C HIS A 339 -12.22 -14.78 7.83
N ALA A 340 -12.28 -14.00 6.75
CA ALA A 340 -13.04 -14.36 5.56
C ALA A 340 -12.50 -15.64 4.89
N MET A 341 -11.17 -15.82 4.87
CA MET A 341 -10.51 -17.05 4.38
C MET A 341 -10.83 -18.26 5.27
N GLN A 342 -10.73 -18.12 6.58
CA GLN A 342 -10.94 -19.20 7.55
C GLN A 342 -12.41 -19.62 7.64
N SER A 343 -13.34 -18.68 7.51
CA SER A 343 -14.79 -18.93 7.53
C SER A 343 -15.37 -19.30 6.18
N PHE A 344 -14.54 -19.42 5.14
CA PHE A 344 -14.99 -19.77 3.81
C PHE A 344 -15.45 -21.24 3.78
N LYS A 345 -16.75 -21.43 3.67
CA LYS A 345 -17.35 -22.76 3.43
C LYS A 345 -17.52 -22.93 1.92
N ASN A 346 -17.30 -24.14 1.41
CA ASN A 346 -17.83 -24.44 0.09
C ASN A 346 -19.32 -24.15 0.15
N LEU A 347 -19.85 -23.36 -0.75
CA LEU A 347 -21.26 -23.44 -1.08
C LEU A 347 -21.44 -24.90 -1.55
N SER A 348 -21.79 -25.75 -0.60
CA SER A 348 -22.01 -27.16 -0.86
C SER A 348 -23.01 -27.27 -2.03
N ILE A 349 -22.66 -28.12 -2.96
CA ILE A 349 -23.51 -28.71 -4.01
C ILE A 349 -24.68 -29.48 -3.33
N ASP A 350 -25.50 -28.79 -2.56
CA ASP A 350 -26.72 -29.32 -1.93
C ASP A 350 -27.92 -28.48 -2.34
N GLN A 351 -28.04 -28.24 -3.67
CA GLN A 351 -29.30 -27.95 -4.33
C GLN A 351 -29.22 -28.52 -5.74
N LYS A 352 -29.38 -29.82 -5.83
CA LYS A 352 -29.95 -30.48 -7.02
C LYS A 352 -31.28 -31.08 -6.65
#